data_3d8f3cfa097d8c8bc0c7c24c578b0c64
#
_entry.id   3d8f3cfa097d8c8bc0c7c24c578b0c64
#
_cell.length_a   1.000
_cell.length_b   1.000
_cell.length_c   1.000
_cell.angle_alpha   90.00
_cell.angle_beta   90.00
_cell.angle_gamma   90.00
#
_symmetry.space_group_name_H-M   'P 1'
#
loop_
_entity.id
_entity.type
_entity.pdbx_description
1 polymer ?
#
loop_
_entity_poly.entity_id
_entity_poly.type
_entity_poly.pdbx_seq_one_letter_code
_entity_poly.pdbx_strand_id
1 'polypeptide(L)'
;MPDDLFLARTFTTQLVPLARAYRRHIDRALAGLALSHSSALAVMLLGRMEDGVRQGLLAEQLGVEGPSVVPLLDQIERAGLAERRPDPTDKRAKTIHLTEAGRALAAQAEERSTQVRAALFADIDKGDLAVATRVLEQVARALDTSDPV
;
A
#
# COMPACT_ATOMS: atom_id res chain seq x y z
N MET A 1 -26.83 17.18 -18.87
CA MET A 1 -25.57 16.44 -18.72
C MET A 1 -24.80 17.04 -17.57
N PRO A 2 -24.35 16.25 -16.61
CA PRO A 2 -23.40 16.78 -15.66
C PRO A 2 -22.19 17.27 -16.46
N ASP A 3 -21.76 18.48 -16.19
CA ASP A 3 -20.54 19.04 -16.75
C ASP A 3 -19.38 18.10 -16.45
N ASP A 4 -18.53 17.80 -17.42
CA ASP A 4 -17.36 16.92 -17.26
C ASP A 4 -16.47 17.38 -16.10
N LEU A 5 -16.38 18.69 -15.89
CA LEU A 5 -15.70 19.30 -14.74
C LEU A 5 -16.37 18.98 -13.40
N PHE A 6 -17.70 18.86 -13.37
CA PHE A 6 -18.41 18.46 -12.15
C PHE A 6 -18.12 17.00 -11.79
N LEU A 7 -18.10 16.10 -12.77
CA LEU A 7 -17.76 14.69 -12.54
C LEU A 7 -16.32 14.54 -12.07
N ALA A 8 -15.38 15.21 -12.72
CA ALA A 8 -13.97 15.20 -12.33
C ALA A 8 -13.77 15.71 -10.89
N ARG A 9 -14.44 16.83 -10.54
CA ARG A 9 -14.39 17.36 -9.18
C ARG A 9 -14.97 16.39 -8.16
N THR A 10 -16.11 15.78 -8.46
CA THR A 10 -16.78 14.83 -7.57
C THR A 10 -15.89 13.62 -7.33
N PHE A 11 -15.30 13.07 -8.39
CA PHE A 11 -14.37 11.95 -8.32
C PHE A 11 -13.16 12.27 -7.45
N THR A 12 -12.45 13.35 -7.75
CA THR A 12 -11.21 13.71 -7.04
C THR A 12 -11.44 14.06 -5.58
N THR A 13 -12.58 14.67 -5.25
CA THR A 13 -12.94 14.99 -3.85
C THR A 13 -13.11 13.74 -2.99
N GLN A 14 -13.51 12.61 -3.58
CA GLN A 14 -13.72 11.36 -2.85
C GLN A 14 -12.43 10.57 -2.59
N LEU A 15 -11.37 10.78 -3.36
CA LEU A 15 -10.16 9.95 -3.31
C LEU A 15 -9.51 9.93 -1.92
N VAL A 16 -9.24 11.09 -1.33
CA VAL A 16 -8.53 11.17 -0.04
C VAL A 16 -9.37 10.63 1.12
N PRO A 17 -10.65 11.03 1.30
CA PRO A 17 -11.49 10.46 2.35
C PRO A 17 -11.66 8.95 2.23
N LEU A 18 -11.85 8.44 1.01
CA LEU A 18 -12.00 7.01 0.75
C LEU A 18 -10.72 6.23 1.07
N ALA A 19 -9.57 6.71 0.62
CA ALA A 19 -8.29 6.10 0.91
C ALA A 19 -8.02 6.01 2.42
N ARG A 20 -8.32 7.07 3.16
CA ARG A 20 -8.20 7.09 4.63
C ARG A 20 -9.18 6.13 5.31
N ALA A 21 -10.41 6.06 4.84
CA ALA A 21 -11.42 5.15 5.39
C ALA A 21 -11.03 3.69 5.14
N TYR A 22 -10.59 3.37 3.94
CA TYR A 22 -10.10 2.04 3.59
C TYR A 22 -8.87 1.65 4.43
N ARG A 23 -7.90 2.57 4.60
CA ARG A 23 -6.73 2.35 5.44
C ARG A 23 -7.13 1.99 6.87
N ARG A 24 -8.01 2.77 7.51
CA ARG A 24 -8.50 2.46 8.87
C ARG A 24 -9.19 1.11 8.95
N HIS A 25 -9.87 0.71 7.89
CA HIS A 25 -10.57 -0.58 7.86
C HIS A 25 -9.59 -1.75 7.79
N ILE A 26 -8.57 -1.65 6.95
CA ILE A 26 -7.48 -2.62 6.87
C ILE A 26 -6.68 -2.66 8.18
N ASP A 27 -6.34 -1.52 8.77
CA ASP A 27 -5.60 -1.47 10.03
C ASP A 27 -6.34 -2.24 11.15
N ARG A 28 -7.66 -2.12 11.22
CA ARG A 28 -8.48 -2.90 12.16
C ARG A 28 -8.45 -4.41 11.87
N ALA A 29 -8.50 -4.79 10.62
CA ALA A 29 -8.43 -6.19 10.21
C ALA A 29 -7.08 -6.83 10.52
N LEU A 30 -6.00 -6.05 10.46
CA LEU A 30 -4.64 -6.50 10.73
C LEU A 30 -4.24 -6.39 12.21
N ALA A 31 -5.13 -5.89 13.07
CA ALA A 31 -4.86 -5.77 14.50
C ALA A 31 -4.46 -7.12 15.12
N GLY A 32 -3.41 -7.10 15.93
CA GLY A 32 -2.91 -8.29 16.63
C GLY A 32 -2.02 -9.23 15.81
N LEU A 33 -1.74 -8.92 14.52
CA LEU A 33 -0.82 -9.74 13.71
C LEU A 33 0.66 -9.39 13.92
N ALA A 34 0.96 -8.15 14.34
CA ALA A 34 2.32 -7.67 14.53
C ALA A 34 2.37 -6.66 15.67
N LEU A 35 3.55 -6.07 15.90
CA LEU A 35 3.78 -5.06 16.94
C LEU A 35 2.89 -3.82 16.80
N SER A 36 2.51 -3.48 15.58
CA SER A 36 1.60 -2.39 15.25
C SER A 36 0.85 -2.70 13.96
N HIS A 37 -0.28 -2.02 13.74
CA HIS A 37 -1.05 -2.12 12.47
C HIS A 37 -0.19 -1.73 11.27
N SER A 38 0.61 -0.67 11.43
CA SER A 38 1.50 -0.19 10.38
C SER A 38 2.58 -1.22 10.03
N SER A 39 3.09 -1.97 11.00
CA SER A 39 4.06 -3.05 10.77
C SER A 39 3.42 -4.20 9.98
N ALA A 40 2.22 -4.63 10.34
CA ALA A 40 1.50 -5.69 9.64
C ALA A 40 1.19 -5.28 8.18
N LEU A 41 0.74 -4.04 7.97
CA LEU A 41 0.48 -3.51 6.63
C LEU A 41 1.76 -3.43 5.79
N ALA A 42 2.85 -2.92 6.35
CA ALA A 42 4.12 -2.83 5.64
C ALA A 42 4.66 -4.22 5.24
N VAL A 43 4.61 -5.19 6.14
CA VAL A 43 5.01 -6.57 5.86
C VAL A 43 4.13 -7.20 4.79
N MET A 44 2.82 -6.97 4.83
CA MET A 44 1.89 -7.43 3.79
C MET A 44 2.23 -6.84 2.41
N LEU A 45 2.49 -5.53 2.34
CA LEU A 45 2.87 -4.87 1.09
C LEU A 45 4.21 -5.38 0.57
N LEU A 46 5.19 -5.58 1.44
CA LEU A 46 6.46 -6.21 1.06
C LEU A 46 6.27 -7.62 0.49
N GLY A 47 5.32 -8.38 1.01
CA GLY A 47 4.97 -9.70 0.50
C GLY A 47 4.39 -9.70 -0.92
N ARG A 48 3.79 -8.59 -1.35
CA ARG A 48 3.27 -8.39 -2.73
C ARG A 48 4.32 -7.91 -3.72
N MET A 49 5.43 -7.37 -3.22
CA MET A 49 6.50 -6.82 -4.03
C MET A 49 7.56 -7.89 -4.30
N GLU A 50 8.41 -7.63 -5.31
CA GLU A 50 9.61 -8.42 -5.50
C GLU A 50 10.55 -8.29 -4.31
N ASP A 51 11.27 -9.37 -3.97
CA ASP A 51 12.26 -9.33 -2.89
C ASP A 51 13.37 -8.32 -3.22
N GLY A 52 13.80 -7.58 -2.22
CA GLY A 52 14.85 -6.59 -2.39
C GLY A 52 14.39 -5.24 -2.93
N VAL A 53 13.15 -4.83 -2.66
CA VAL A 53 12.68 -3.49 -3.02
C VAL A 53 13.38 -2.41 -2.20
N ARG A 54 13.52 -1.23 -2.77
CA ARG A 54 14.02 -0.04 -2.07
C ARG A 54 12.98 0.49 -1.10
N GLN A 55 13.43 1.03 0.03
CA GLN A 55 12.51 1.56 1.06
C GLN A 55 11.66 2.74 0.56
N GLY A 56 12.12 3.50 -0.43
CA GLY A 56 11.32 4.56 -1.07
C GLY A 56 10.06 4.03 -1.75
N LEU A 57 10.12 2.86 -2.38
CA LEU A 57 8.94 2.23 -2.98
C LEU A 57 7.93 1.79 -1.92
N LEU A 58 8.39 1.26 -0.79
CA LEU A 58 7.51 0.92 0.33
C LEU A 58 6.83 2.17 0.90
N ALA A 59 7.58 3.27 1.09
CA ALA A 59 7.02 4.55 1.55
C ALA A 59 5.92 5.05 0.61
N GLU A 60 6.14 4.99 -0.70
CA GLU A 60 5.16 5.36 -1.72
C GLU A 60 3.88 4.50 -1.61
N GLN A 61 4.02 3.18 -1.50
CA GLN A 61 2.88 2.27 -1.34
C GLN A 61 2.13 2.47 -0.02
N LEU A 62 2.81 2.88 1.03
CA LEU A 62 2.20 3.26 2.30
C LEU A 62 1.55 4.64 2.27
N GLY A 63 1.84 5.46 1.27
CA GLY A 63 1.39 6.84 1.17
C GLY A 63 2.01 7.75 2.24
N VAL A 64 3.28 7.52 2.58
CA VAL A 64 4.04 8.30 3.56
C VAL A 64 5.32 8.85 2.95
N GLU A 65 5.86 9.91 3.56
CA GLU A 65 7.16 10.44 3.19
C GLU A 65 8.30 9.45 3.46
N GLY A 66 9.33 9.45 2.62
CA GLY A 66 10.45 8.51 2.70
C GLY A 66 11.04 8.35 4.11
N PRO A 67 11.40 9.45 4.83
CA PRO A 67 11.93 9.36 6.19
C PRO A 67 10.97 8.72 7.21
N SER A 68 9.67 8.82 7.00
CA SER A 68 8.65 8.26 7.91
C SER A 68 8.62 6.73 7.93
N VAL A 69 9.16 6.07 6.92
CA VAL A 69 9.22 4.61 6.84
C VAL A 69 10.36 4.01 7.68
N VAL A 70 11.38 4.80 8.01
CA VAL A 70 12.59 4.32 8.71
C VAL A 70 12.29 3.76 10.10
N PRO A 71 11.56 4.46 11.01
CA PRO A 71 11.21 3.89 12.31
C PRO A 71 10.38 2.61 12.19
N LEU A 72 9.53 2.52 11.18
CA LEU A 72 8.70 1.36 10.92
C LEU A 72 9.56 0.16 10.50
N LEU A 73 10.51 0.37 9.60
CA LEU A 73 11.47 -0.65 9.19
C LEU A 73 12.36 -1.11 10.34
N ASP A 74 12.75 -0.19 11.23
CA ASP A 74 13.50 -0.52 12.44
C ASP A 74 12.71 -1.47 13.36
N GLN A 75 11.41 -1.27 13.50
CA GLN A 75 10.53 -2.16 14.27
C GLN A 75 10.43 -3.54 13.62
N ILE A 76 10.21 -3.59 12.31
CA ILE A 76 10.07 -4.82 11.53
C ILE A 76 11.37 -5.64 11.58
N GLU A 77 12.50 -4.98 11.45
CA GLU A 77 13.82 -5.62 11.50
C GLU A 77 14.13 -6.16 12.90
N ARG A 78 13.87 -5.38 13.95
CA ARG A 78 14.02 -5.83 15.35
C ARG A 78 13.12 -7.01 15.69
N ALA A 79 11.95 -7.10 15.08
CA ALA A 79 11.04 -8.23 15.23
C ALA A 79 11.47 -9.47 14.41
N GLY A 80 12.54 -9.39 13.64
CA GLY A 80 13.03 -10.49 12.81
C GLY A 80 12.16 -10.79 11.59
N LEU A 81 11.38 -9.83 11.12
CA LEU A 81 10.44 -10.01 10.01
C LEU A 81 11.04 -9.59 8.66
N ALA A 82 12.03 -8.70 8.66
CA ALA A 82 12.75 -8.28 7.47
C ALA A 82 14.22 -7.95 7.80
N GLU A 83 15.02 -7.86 6.77
CA GLU A 83 16.40 -7.41 6.80
C GLU A 83 16.62 -6.31 5.79
N ARG A 84 17.36 -5.28 6.15
CA ARG A 84 17.85 -4.27 5.22
C ARG A 84 19.26 -4.64 4.77
N ARG A 85 19.49 -4.61 3.48
CA ARG A 85 20.80 -4.87 2.87
C ARG A 85 21.23 -3.69 2.02
N PRO A 86 22.56 -3.43 1.87
CA PRO A 86 23.04 -2.44 0.92
C PRO A 86 22.56 -2.77 -0.50
N ASP A 87 22.12 -1.74 -1.24
CA ASP A 87 21.80 -1.91 -2.66
C ASP A 87 23.09 -2.18 -3.44
N PRO A 88 23.14 -3.23 -4.28
CA PRO A 88 24.35 -3.57 -5.03
C PRO A 88 24.74 -2.53 -6.09
N THR A 89 23.79 -1.68 -6.50
CA THR A 89 24.00 -0.66 -7.55
C THR A 89 24.11 0.76 -7.01
N ASP A 90 23.63 1.03 -5.80
CA ASP A 90 23.64 2.35 -5.17
C ASP A 90 23.97 2.22 -3.67
N LYS A 91 25.19 2.62 -3.30
CA LYS A 91 25.67 2.55 -1.91
C LYS A 91 24.88 3.41 -0.92
N ARG A 92 24.07 4.35 -1.41
CA ARG A 92 23.22 5.23 -0.58
C ARG A 92 21.86 4.60 -0.26
N ALA A 93 21.45 3.59 -1.03
CA ALA A 93 20.16 2.95 -0.91
C ALA A 93 20.27 1.65 -0.11
N LYS A 94 19.15 1.27 0.49
CA LYS A 94 18.94 -0.01 1.16
C LYS A 94 17.82 -0.77 0.45
N THR A 95 18.00 -2.07 0.33
CA THR A 95 16.97 -3.00 -0.12
C THR A 95 16.39 -3.75 1.07
N ILE A 96 15.12 -4.09 1.00
CA ILE A 96 14.37 -4.74 2.08
C ILE A 96 14.04 -6.15 1.65
N HIS A 97 14.34 -7.11 2.50
CA HIS A 97 14.13 -8.53 2.28
C HIS A 97 13.33 -9.13 3.43
N LEU A 98 12.18 -9.75 3.14
CA LEU A 98 11.43 -10.47 4.15
C LEU A 98 12.19 -11.73 4.58
N THR A 99 12.18 -11.99 5.88
CA THR A 99 12.58 -13.28 6.45
C THR A 99 11.49 -14.33 6.21
N GLU A 100 11.74 -15.58 6.54
CA GLU A 100 10.71 -16.62 6.53
C GLU A 100 9.53 -16.25 7.45
N ALA A 101 9.82 -15.76 8.66
CA ALA A 101 8.80 -15.26 9.58
C ALA A 101 8.03 -14.07 9.00
N GLY A 102 8.71 -13.16 8.30
CA GLY A 102 8.08 -12.03 7.60
C GLY A 102 7.15 -12.50 6.48
N ARG A 103 7.55 -13.48 5.69
CA ARG A 103 6.70 -14.06 4.64
C ARG A 103 5.47 -14.76 5.21
N ALA A 104 5.61 -15.48 6.32
CA ALA A 104 4.49 -16.11 7.01
C ALA A 104 3.49 -15.07 7.52
N LEU A 105 3.98 -13.97 8.12
CA LEU A 105 3.13 -12.86 8.56
C LEU A 105 2.45 -12.15 7.37
N ALA A 106 3.17 -11.93 6.28
CA ALA A 106 2.61 -11.34 5.06
C ALA A 106 1.45 -12.17 4.51
N ALA A 107 1.57 -13.49 4.49
CA ALA A 107 0.50 -14.39 4.06
C ALA A 107 -0.74 -14.31 4.96
N GLN A 108 -0.58 -14.26 6.28
CA GLN A 108 -1.68 -14.09 7.23
C GLN A 108 -2.37 -12.73 7.06
N ALA A 109 -1.60 -11.66 6.89
CA ALA A 109 -2.13 -10.33 6.65
C ALA A 109 -2.89 -10.25 5.31
N GLU A 110 -2.37 -10.87 4.26
CA GLU A 110 -3.03 -10.94 2.96
C GLU A 110 -4.35 -11.70 3.02
N GLU A 111 -4.41 -12.81 3.75
CA GLU A 111 -5.65 -13.56 3.98
C GLU A 111 -6.73 -12.69 4.63
N ARG A 112 -6.39 -11.98 5.72
CA ARG A 112 -7.33 -11.05 6.37
C ARG A 112 -7.76 -9.91 5.44
N SER A 113 -6.82 -9.33 4.69
CA SER A 113 -7.11 -8.27 3.72
C SER A 113 -8.02 -8.77 2.59
N THR A 114 -7.85 -10.01 2.15
CA THR A 114 -8.72 -10.64 1.15
C THR A 114 -10.15 -10.78 1.65
N GLN A 115 -10.34 -11.20 2.89
CA GLN A 115 -11.67 -11.29 3.51
C GLN A 115 -12.34 -9.91 3.60
N VAL A 116 -11.60 -8.88 3.96
CA VAL A 116 -12.10 -7.49 3.97
C VAL A 116 -12.55 -7.05 2.58
N ARG A 117 -11.71 -7.27 1.56
CA ARG A 117 -12.06 -6.93 0.17
C ARG A 117 -13.29 -7.70 -0.31
N ALA A 118 -13.37 -8.99 -0.03
CA ALA A 118 -14.51 -9.79 -0.41
C ALA A 118 -15.83 -9.24 0.16
N ALA A 119 -15.82 -8.83 1.43
CA ALA A 119 -17.00 -8.23 2.07
C ALA A 119 -17.34 -6.85 1.51
N LEU A 120 -16.34 -5.98 1.32
CA LEU A 120 -16.56 -4.62 0.83
C LEU A 120 -17.09 -4.56 -0.61
N PHE A 121 -16.69 -5.49 -1.45
CA PHE A 121 -17.01 -5.51 -2.87
C PHE A 121 -18.08 -6.54 -3.25
N ALA A 122 -18.73 -7.18 -2.25
CA ALA A 122 -19.69 -8.25 -2.49
C ALA A 122 -20.86 -7.85 -3.41
N ASP A 123 -21.37 -6.63 -3.23
CA ASP A 123 -22.55 -6.11 -3.96
C ASP A 123 -22.15 -5.19 -5.13
N ILE A 124 -20.86 -5.08 -5.46
CA ILE A 124 -20.38 -4.25 -6.56
C ILE A 124 -20.24 -5.09 -7.83
N ASP A 125 -20.82 -4.62 -8.92
CA ASP A 125 -20.68 -5.28 -10.23
C ASP A 125 -19.20 -5.35 -10.63
N LYS A 126 -18.78 -6.52 -11.13
CA LYS A 126 -17.38 -6.75 -11.51
C LYS A 126 -16.95 -5.90 -12.71
N GLY A 127 -17.86 -5.60 -13.63
CA GLY A 127 -17.62 -4.73 -14.76
C GLY A 127 -17.38 -3.29 -14.31
N ASP A 128 -18.21 -2.80 -13.40
CA ASP A 128 -18.06 -1.47 -12.83
C ASP A 128 -16.74 -1.33 -12.05
N LEU A 129 -16.37 -2.36 -11.27
CA LEU A 129 -15.09 -2.39 -10.57
C LEU A 129 -13.90 -2.37 -11.54
N ALA A 130 -13.98 -3.10 -12.64
CA ALA A 130 -12.94 -3.10 -13.67
C ALA A 130 -12.82 -1.73 -14.36
N VAL A 131 -13.94 -1.05 -14.63
CA VAL A 131 -13.94 0.31 -15.17
C VAL A 131 -13.31 1.30 -14.18
N ALA A 132 -13.73 1.26 -12.92
CA ALA A 132 -13.19 2.11 -11.85
C ALA A 132 -11.66 1.93 -11.72
N THR A 133 -11.18 0.68 -11.72
CA THR A 133 -9.75 0.38 -11.65
C THR A 133 -8.99 1.01 -12.83
N ARG A 134 -9.49 0.86 -14.07
CA ARG A 134 -8.87 1.49 -15.25
C ARG A 134 -8.82 3.01 -15.14
N VAL A 135 -9.88 3.64 -14.62
CA VAL A 135 -9.91 5.10 -14.42
C VAL A 135 -8.84 5.53 -13.42
N LEU A 136 -8.72 4.84 -12.29
CA LEU A 136 -7.67 5.12 -11.29
C LEU A 136 -6.26 4.98 -11.90
N GLU A 137 -6.01 3.95 -12.70
CA GLU A 137 -4.74 3.75 -13.39
C GLU A 137 -4.44 4.87 -14.41
N GLN A 138 -5.45 5.35 -15.14
CA GLN A 138 -5.30 6.46 -16.07
C GLN A 138 -4.96 7.76 -15.34
N VAL A 139 -5.64 8.04 -14.23
CA VAL A 139 -5.36 9.22 -13.39
C VAL A 139 -3.95 9.14 -12.80
N ALA A 140 -3.54 7.98 -12.29
CA ALA A 140 -2.19 7.78 -11.76
C ALA A 140 -1.13 8.07 -12.83
N ARG A 141 -1.26 7.49 -14.03
CA ARG A 141 -0.33 7.78 -15.14
C ARG A 141 -0.29 9.26 -15.53
N ALA A 142 -1.43 9.93 -15.52
CA ALA A 142 -1.48 11.36 -15.84
C ALA A 142 -0.75 12.21 -14.78
N LEU A 143 -0.85 11.83 -13.50
CA LEU A 143 -0.12 12.51 -12.41
C LEU A 143 1.40 12.30 -12.52
N ASP A 144 1.85 11.10 -12.90
CA ASP A 144 3.29 10.79 -13.07
C ASP A 144 3.94 11.57 -14.24
N THR A 145 3.13 11.94 -15.24
CA THR A 145 3.61 12.65 -16.44
C THR A 145 3.40 14.16 -16.38
N SER A 146 2.65 14.65 -15.39
CA SER A 146 2.35 16.08 -15.26
C SER A 146 3.38 16.75 -14.34
N ASP A 147 4.07 17.78 -14.87
CA ASP A 147 4.77 18.72 -14.00
C ASP A 147 3.74 19.40 -13.09
N PRO A 148 4.06 19.63 -11.81
CA PRO A 148 3.16 20.37 -10.93
C PRO A 148 2.96 21.78 -11.46
N VAL A 149 1.71 22.16 -11.70
CA VAL A 149 1.30 23.50 -12.11
C VAL A 149 1.50 24.50 -10.96
#